data_6b6704d229d7a85c9cd2d01372decd5d
#
_entry.id   6b6704d229d7a85c9cd2d01372decd5d
#
_cell.length_a   1.000
_cell.length_b   1.000
_cell.length_c   1.000
_cell.angle_alpha   90.00
_cell.angle_beta   90.00
_cell.angle_gamma   90.00
#
_symmetry.space_group_name_H-M   'P 1'
#
loop_
_entity.id
_entity.type
_entity.pdbx_description
1 polymer ?
#
loop_
_entity_poly.entity_id
_entity_poly.type
_entity_poly.pdbx_seq_one_letter_code
_entity_poly.pdbx_strand_id
1 'polypeptide(L)'
;LVGSEMCIRDSGYTVPTIVNLKPSGLYLMEDFYYAGGLPAVLRQLFEHDLLSKNTLTVNAASLWDNVKEAPCYNQEVIRSLENPLVENGGIRVLRGNLAPRGAVIKTSAASAHLMQHRGKAVVFESFDDYNARIGDPELDIDENSIMVLKNCGPKGYPGMAEVGNMGLPPKLLKKGIKDMVRISDARMSGTAFGTVVLHVAPEAQALGPLAAVQNGDMIALDTYAGTLQLEISDQELQARLAKLATVKSIPVNGGYLSLFKEHVLQADEGCDFDFLVGCRGAEIPAHSH
;
A
#
# COMPACT_ATOMS: atom_id res chain seq x y z
N LEU A 1 -7.78 -9.71 7.45
CA LEU A 1 -6.58 -9.74 6.59
C LEU A 1 -5.29 -9.92 7.38
N VAL A 2 -5.39 -10.49 8.59
CA VAL A 2 -4.22 -10.91 9.35
C VAL A 2 -3.45 -11.92 8.51
N GLY A 3 -2.21 -11.62 8.18
CA GLY A 3 -1.39 -12.42 7.27
C GLY A 3 -1.32 -11.89 5.82
N SER A 4 -2.05 -10.81 5.48
CA SER A 4 -2.00 -10.23 4.14
C SER A 4 -0.60 -9.79 3.74
N GLU A 5 0.20 -9.30 4.68
CA GLU A 5 1.59 -8.92 4.43
C GLU A 5 2.45 -10.14 4.08
N MET A 6 2.29 -11.26 4.78
CA MET A 6 2.94 -12.52 4.43
C MET A 6 2.51 -13.00 3.03
N CYS A 7 1.21 -12.96 2.74
CA CYS A 7 0.69 -13.33 1.42
C CYS A 7 1.18 -12.39 0.33
N ILE A 8 1.19 -11.07 0.55
CA ILE A 8 1.71 -10.08 -0.41
C ILE A 8 3.21 -10.30 -0.63
N ARG A 9 3.98 -10.51 0.43
CA ARG A 9 5.41 -10.78 0.32
C ARG A 9 5.67 -12.03 -0.51
N ASP A 10 5.05 -13.13 -0.17
CA ASP A 10 5.31 -14.43 -0.78
C ASP A 10 4.79 -14.46 -2.23
N SER A 11 3.56 -14.03 -2.48
CA SER A 11 2.99 -13.97 -3.84
C SER A 11 3.62 -12.87 -4.69
N GLY A 12 3.98 -11.73 -4.10
CA GLY A 12 4.60 -10.61 -4.80
C GLY A 12 5.98 -10.91 -5.36
N TYR A 13 6.66 -11.93 -4.83
CA TYR A 13 7.98 -12.35 -5.33
C TYR A 13 7.91 -13.55 -6.29
N THR A 14 6.89 -14.37 -6.18
CA THR A 14 6.84 -15.67 -6.87
C THR A 14 5.82 -15.72 -8.01
N VAL A 15 4.78 -14.89 -7.97
CA VAL A 15 3.72 -14.89 -8.99
C VAL A 15 3.94 -13.74 -9.97
N PRO A 16 4.19 -14.04 -11.27
CA PRO A 16 4.37 -13.04 -12.30
C PRO A 16 3.12 -12.19 -12.53
N THR A 17 3.30 -10.98 -13.04
CA THR A 17 2.20 -10.16 -13.53
C THR A 17 1.86 -10.54 -14.96
N ILE A 18 0.67 -11.10 -15.20
CA ILE A 18 0.25 -11.58 -16.52
C ILE A 18 -0.92 -10.80 -17.13
N VAL A 19 -1.57 -9.93 -16.39
CA VAL A 19 -2.76 -9.18 -16.85
C VAL A 19 -2.39 -7.75 -17.19
N ASN A 20 -2.60 -7.37 -18.46
CA ASN A 20 -2.19 -6.10 -19.06
C ASN A 20 -3.31 -5.05 -18.99
N LEU A 21 -3.71 -4.65 -17.78
CA LEU A 21 -4.83 -3.74 -17.57
C LEU A 21 -4.37 -2.37 -17.03
N LYS A 22 -5.08 -1.33 -17.45
CA LYS A 22 -4.94 0.00 -16.83
C LYS A 22 -5.24 -0.04 -15.32
N PRO A 23 -4.58 0.78 -14.49
CA PRO A 23 -3.66 1.88 -14.88
C PRO A 23 -2.22 1.43 -15.17
N SER A 24 -1.81 0.22 -14.81
CA SER A 24 -0.43 -0.27 -14.98
C SER A 24 -0.15 -0.82 -16.38
N GLY A 25 -1.17 -1.22 -17.11
CA GLY A 25 -1.09 -1.76 -18.46
C GLY A 25 -1.84 -0.93 -19.49
N LEU A 26 -2.16 -1.53 -20.63
CA LEU A 26 -2.68 -0.85 -21.81
C LEU A 26 -4.19 -0.99 -22.00
N TYR A 27 -4.77 -2.12 -21.59
CA TYR A 27 -6.13 -2.51 -21.90
C TYR A 27 -7.14 -2.13 -20.81
N LEU A 28 -8.42 -2.17 -21.17
CA LEU A 28 -9.54 -1.91 -20.25
C LEU A 28 -10.10 -3.22 -19.66
N MET A 29 -10.94 -3.10 -18.66
CA MET A 29 -11.62 -4.25 -18.05
C MET A 29 -12.54 -4.98 -19.04
N GLU A 30 -13.10 -4.27 -20.02
CA GLU A 30 -13.88 -4.83 -21.10
C GLU A 30 -13.03 -5.75 -21.98
N ASP A 31 -11.82 -5.32 -22.36
CA ASP A 31 -10.86 -6.13 -23.11
C ASP A 31 -10.49 -7.40 -22.34
N PHE A 32 -10.32 -7.28 -21.02
CA PHE A 32 -10.03 -8.41 -20.14
C PHE A 32 -11.19 -9.42 -20.14
N TYR A 33 -12.42 -8.94 -20.05
CA TYR A 33 -13.60 -9.82 -20.11
C TYR A 33 -13.64 -10.61 -21.41
N TYR A 34 -13.46 -9.96 -22.56
CA TYR A 34 -13.45 -10.62 -23.86
C TYR A 34 -12.20 -11.50 -24.10
N ALA A 35 -11.10 -11.23 -23.42
CA ALA A 35 -9.91 -12.09 -23.48
C ALA A 35 -10.05 -13.42 -22.73
N GLY A 36 -11.14 -13.63 -21.97
CA GLY A 36 -11.39 -14.81 -21.15
C GLY A 36 -11.51 -14.53 -19.66
N GLY A 37 -11.19 -13.32 -19.23
CA GLY A 37 -11.42 -12.82 -17.89
C GLY A 37 -10.71 -13.61 -16.78
N LEU A 38 -11.27 -13.52 -15.59
CA LEU A 38 -10.73 -14.20 -14.40
C LEU A 38 -10.63 -15.73 -14.56
N PRO A 39 -11.59 -16.43 -15.20
CA PRO A 39 -11.45 -17.87 -15.42
C PRO A 39 -10.19 -18.27 -16.18
N ALA A 40 -9.82 -17.52 -17.22
CA ALA A 40 -8.59 -17.77 -17.98
C ALA A 40 -7.32 -17.56 -17.14
N VAL A 41 -7.29 -16.53 -16.30
CA VAL A 41 -6.19 -16.28 -15.36
C VAL A 41 -6.07 -17.40 -14.34
N LEU A 42 -7.18 -17.79 -13.70
CA LEU A 42 -7.21 -18.86 -12.70
C LEU A 42 -6.74 -20.19 -13.29
N ARG A 43 -7.16 -20.53 -14.51
CA ARG A 43 -6.70 -21.73 -15.19
C ARG A 43 -5.17 -21.75 -15.32
N GLN A 44 -4.55 -20.66 -15.80
CA GLN A 44 -3.10 -20.58 -15.92
C GLN A 44 -2.39 -20.75 -14.57
N LEU A 45 -2.90 -20.11 -13.51
CA LEU A 45 -2.33 -20.26 -12.16
C LEU A 45 -2.44 -21.70 -11.66
N PHE A 46 -3.52 -22.42 -11.95
CA PHE A 46 -3.68 -23.83 -11.59
C PHE A 46 -2.76 -24.76 -12.41
N GLU A 47 -2.57 -24.48 -13.68
CA GLU A 47 -1.69 -25.27 -14.57
C GLU A 47 -0.23 -25.20 -14.11
N HIS A 48 0.16 -24.12 -13.40
CA HIS A 48 1.50 -23.92 -12.84
C HIS A 48 1.59 -24.16 -11.32
N ASP A 49 0.60 -24.85 -10.75
CA ASP A 49 0.54 -25.22 -9.33
C ASP A 49 0.64 -24.03 -8.34
N LEU A 50 0.22 -22.85 -8.79
CA LEU A 50 0.19 -21.63 -7.96
C LEU A 50 -1.10 -21.51 -7.13
N LEU A 51 -2.08 -22.37 -7.36
CA LEU A 51 -3.35 -22.42 -6.63
C LEU A 51 -3.69 -23.86 -6.19
N SER A 52 -4.38 -24.02 -5.06
CA SER A 52 -4.87 -25.31 -4.59
C SER A 52 -6.10 -25.78 -5.37
N LYS A 53 -5.99 -26.91 -6.07
CA LYS A 53 -7.08 -27.49 -6.87
C LYS A 53 -8.27 -27.98 -6.03
N ASN A 54 -8.09 -28.19 -4.72
CA ASN A 54 -9.10 -28.72 -3.82
C ASN A 54 -10.00 -27.66 -3.16
N THR A 55 -9.93 -26.41 -3.62
CA THR A 55 -10.73 -25.31 -3.06
C THR A 55 -12.19 -25.45 -3.50
N LEU A 56 -13.10 -25.70 -2.54
CA LEU A 56 -14.54 -25.80 -2.79
C LEU A 56 -15.15 -24.43 -3.05
N THR A 57 -16.12 -24.40 -3.97
CA THR A 57 -16.93 -23.21 -4.29
C THR A 57 -18.40 -23.41 -3.91
N VAL A 58 -19.21 -22.37 -4.00
CA VAL A 58 -20.64 -22.35 -3.59
C VAL A 58 -21.52 -23.35 -4.38
N ASN A 59 -21.08 -23.79 -5.56
CA ASN A 59 -21.78 -24.79 -6.35
C ASN A 59 -21.37 -26.23 -6.02
N ALA A 60 -20.65 -26.43 -4.92
CA ALA A 60 -20.13 -27.73 -4.46
C ALA A 60 -19.12 -28.41 -5.41
N ALA A 61 -18.65 -27.72 -6.46
CA ALA A 61 -17.53 -28.13 -7.27
C ALA A 61 -16.23 -27.47 -6.80
N SER A 62 -15.07 -28.03 -7.18
CA SER A 62 -13.79 -27.35 -6.95
C SER A 62 -13.67 -26.11 -7.85
N LEU A 63 -12.86 -25.14 -7.39
CA LEU A 63 -12.55 -23.97 -8.22
C LEU A 63 -11.86 -24.40 -9.55
N TRP A 64 -11.02 -25.42 -9.49
CA TRP A 64 -10.39 -26.01 -10.68
C TRP A 64 -11.42 -26.57 -11.66
N ASP A 65 -12.41 -27.33 -11.20
CA ASP A 65 -13.46 -27.88 -12.08
C ASP A 65 -14.28 -26.79 -12.77
N ASN A 66 -14.43 -25.65 -12.12
CA ASN A 66 -15.15 -24.51 -12.71
C ASN A 66 -14.37 -23.78 -13.80
N VAL A 67 -13.01 -23.86 -13.80
CA VAL A 67 -12.19 -23.03 -14.69
C VAL A 67 -11.26 -23.83 -15.64
N LYS A 68 -11.10 -25.14 -15.47
CA LYS A 68 -10.13 -25.96 -16.23
C LYS A 68 -10.30 -25.90 -17.76
N GLU A 69 -11.49 -25.61 -18.24
CA GLU A 69 -11.79 -25.49 -19.68
C GLU A 69 -11.88 -24.03 -20.15
N ALA A 70 -11.56 -23.05 -19.26
CA ALA A 70 -11.70 -21.64 -19.61
C ALA A 70 -10.70 -21.23 -20.69
N PRO A 71 -11.14 -20.71 -21.84
CA PRO A 71 -10.24 -20.30 -22.91
C PRO A 71 -9.60 -18.95 -22.63
N CYS A 72 -8.39 -18.73 -23.17
CA CYS A 72 -7.80 -17.41 -23.30
C CYS A 72 -7.87 -17.00 -24.78
N TYR A 73 -8.64 -15.98 -25.11
CA TYR A 73 -8.89 -15.52 -26.48
C TYR A 73 -7.89 -14.45 -26.95
N ASN A 74 -7.21 -13.76 -26.01
CA ASN A 74 -6.26 -12.71 -26.34
C ASN A 74 -5.07 -12.70 -25.35
N GLN A 75 -3.93 -13.17 -25.85
CA GLN A 75 -2.69 -13.25 -25.07
C GLN A 75 -1.96 -11.89 -24.93
N GLU A 76 -2.38 -10.84 -25.60
CA GLU A 76 -1.85 -9.51 -25.34
C GLU A 76 -2.47 -8.88 -24.09
N VAL A 77 -3.71 -9.27 -23.78
CA VAL A 77 -4.44 -8.83 -22.58
C VAL A 77 -4.13 -9.72 -21.37
N ILE A 78 -4.17 -11.06 -21.58
CA ILE A 78 -3.84 -12.06 -20.56
C ILE A 78 -2.63 -12.85 -21.08
N ARG A 79 -1.44 -12.50 -20.61
CA ARG A 79 -0.18 -13.15 -20.97
C ARG A 79 -0.09 -14.55 -20.38
N SER A 80 0.72 -15.41 -21.00
CA SER A 80 1.06 -16.69 -20.36
C SER A 80 2.09 -16.49 -19.24
N LEU A 81 2.14 -17.45 -18.32
CA LEU A 81 3.14 -17.43 -17.24
C LEU A 81 4.57 -17.63 -17.73
N GLU A 82 4.77 -18.21 -18.93
CA GLU A 82 6.07 -18.32 -19.60
C GLU A 82 6.51 -17.02 -20.26
N ASN A 83 5.58 -16.10 -20.54
CA ASN A 83 5.87 -14.81 -21.15
C ASN A 83 5.09 -13.68 -20.45
N PRO A 84 5.36 -13.43 -19.15
CA PRO A 84 4.63 -12.46 -18.36
C PRO A 84 4.96 -11.02 -18.77
N LEU A 85 4.17 -10.06 -18.29
CA LEU A 85 4.46 -8.63 -18.42
C LEU A 85 5.63 -8.22 -17.53
N VAL A 86 5.65 -8.78 -16.33
CA VAL A 86 6.70 -8.58 -15.31
C VAL A 86 6.92 -9.92 -14.62
N GLU A 87 8.16 -10.34 -14.50
CA GLU A 87 8.54 -11.62 -13.88
C GLU A 87 8.15 -11.73 -12.42
N ASN A 88 8.03 -10.61 -11.74
CA ASN A 88 7.63 -10.52 -10.34
C ASN A 88 6.23 -9.93 -10.21
N GLY A 89 5.59 -10.14 -9.06
CA GLY A 89 4.30 -9.52 -8.77
C GLY A 89 4.37 -7.99 -8.70
N GLY A 90 3.22 -7.34 -8.93
CA GLY A 90 3.10 -5.90 -9.03
C GLY A 90 3.10 -5.15 -7.69
N ILE A 91 3.31 -5.85 -6.55
CA ILE A 91 3.33 -5.27 -5.20
C ILE A 91 4.55 -5.77 -4.46
N ARG A 92 5.21 -4.88 -3.72
CA ARG A 92 6.35 -5.19 -2.86
C ARG A 92 6.13 -4.69 -1.44
N VAL A 93 6.59 -5.48 -0.47
CA VAL A 93 6.74 -5.06 0.93
C VAL A 93 8.13 -4.49 1.12
N LEU A 94 8.20 -3.32 1.74
CA LEU A 94 9.43 -2.61 2.08
C LEU A 94 9.65 -2.67 3.58
N ARG A 95 10.89 -2.82 4.03
CA ARG A 95 11.27 -2.80 5.43
C ARG A 95 12.50 -1.93 5.65
N GLY A 96 12.66 -1.43 6.87
CA GLY A 96 13.80 -0.62 7.25
C GLY A 96 13.53 0.18 8.51
N ASN A 97 14.44 1.05 8.89
CA ASN A 97 14.26 1.86 10.09
C ASN A 97 13.09 2.85 9.98
N LEU A 98 12.65 3.20 8.75
CA LEU A 98 11.47 4.03 8.51
C LEU A 98 10.16 3.22 8.56
N ALA A 99 10.20 1.95 8.23
CA ALA A 99 9.06 1.04 8.22
C ALA A 99 9.43 -0.32 8.85
N PRO A 100 9.67 -0.40 10.18
CA PRO A 100 10.16 -1.62 10.82
C PRO A 100 9.16 -2.77 10.78
N ARG A 101 7.86 -2.46 10.73
CA ARG A 101 6.79 -3.45 10.59
C ARG A 101 6.34 -3.63 9.14
N GLY A 102 6.79 -2.78 8.25
CA GLY A 102 6.58 -2.86 6.81
C GLY A 102 5.90 -1.62 6.23
N ALA A 103 6.00 -1.53 4.92
CA ALA A 103 5.26 -0.62 4.06
C ALA A 103 5.02 -1.33 2.73
N VAL A 104 4.10 -0.85 1.91
CA VAL A 104 3.72 -1.46 0.64
C VAL A 104 3.91 -0.48 -0.49
N ILE A 105 4.50 -0.93 -1.60
CA ILE A 105 4.57 -0.19 -2.86
C ILE A 105 3.98 -1.02 -4.00
N LYS A 106 3.19 -0.38 -4.87
CA LYS A 106 2.69 -0.98 -6.11
C LYS A 106 3.72 -0.74 -7.22
N THR A 107 4.65 -1.68 -7.38
CA THR A 107 5.74 -1.56 -8.35
C THR A 107 5.25 -1.55 -9.79
N SER A 108 4.13 -2.22 -10.09
CA SER A 108 3.52 -2.20 -11.42
C SER A 108 2.97 -0.83 -11.84
N ALA A 109 2.78 0.10 -10.92
CA ALA A 109 2.32 1.47 -11.18
C ALA A 109 3.41 2.53 -10.96
N ALA A 110 4.57 2.13 -10.48
CA ALA A 110 5.70 3.01 -10.18
C ALA A 110 6.57 3.27 -11.42
N SER A 111 7.22 4.43 -11.45
CA SER A 111 8.17 4.77 -12.50
C SER A 111 9.49 4.02 -12.32
N ALA A 112 9.98 3.37 -13.36
CA ALA A 112 11.17 2.52 -13.29
C ALA A 112 12.41 3.25 -12.74
N HIS A 113 12.60 4.53 -13.09
CA HIS A 113 13.73 5.34 -12.64
C HIS A 113 13.66 5.75 -11.16
N LEU A 114 12.50 5.56 -10.50
CA LEU A 114 12.28 5.85 -9.08
C LEU A 114 12.29 4.59 -8.19
N MET A 115 12.48 3.41 -8.79
CA MET A 115 12.50 2.13 -8.05
C MET A 115 13.70 1.99 -7.10
N GLN A 116 14.78 2.70 -7.40
CA GLN A 116 15.88 2.99 -6.49
C GLN A 116 16.06 4.51 -6.46
N HIS A 117 15.77 5.13 -5.33
CA HIS A 117 15.76 6.58 -5.23
C HIS A 117 16.25 7.03 -3.85
N ARG A 118 16.98 8.14 -3.84
CA ARG A 118 17.48 8.79 -2.63
C ARG A 118 17.20 10.29 -2.73
N GLY A 119 16.44 10.82 -1.79
CA GLY A 119 16.03 12.22 -1.85
C GLY A 119 15.77 12.85 -0.49
N LYS A 120 15.67 14.18 -0.48
CA LYS A 120 15.31 14.95 0.72
C LYS A 120 13.81 14.84 0.97
N ALA A 121 13.43 14.62 2.22
CA ALA A 121 12.04 14.63 2.66
C ALA A 121 11.46 16.04 2.61
N VAL A 122 10.28 16.17 2.02
CA VAL A 122 9.38 17.31 2.17
C VAL A 122 8.15 16.81 2.91
N VAL A 123 8.04 17.23 4.17
CA VAL A 123 7.09 16.68 5.13
C VAL A 123 5.82 17.52 5.19
N PHE A 124 4.70 16.82 5.13
CA PHE A 124 3.35 17.32 5.41
C PHE A 124 2.83 16.60 6.65
N GLU A 125 2.53 17.37 7.68
CA GLU A 125 2.13 16.83 8.99
C GLU A 125 0.70 16.29 8.99
N SER A 126 -0.14 16.69 8.02
CA SER A 126 -1.49 16.21 7.82
C SER A 126 -1.92 16.41 6.38
N PHE A 127 -3.07 15.84 6.00
CA PHE A 127 -3.66 16.09 4.68
C PHE A 127 -4.09 17.55 4.49
N ASP A 128 -4.50 18.24 5.55
CA ASP A 128 -4.82 19.67 5.50
C ASP A 128 -3.56 20.51 5.28
N ASP A 129 -2.43 20.18 5.95
CA ASP A 129 -1.14 20.83 5.72
C ASP A 129 -0.66 20.61 4.27
N TYR A 130 -0.81 19.41 3.75
CA TYR A 130 -0.53 19.12 2.34
C TYR A 130 -1.36 20.01 1.41
N ASN A 131 -2.68 20.07 1.59
CA ASN A 131 -3.57 20.88 0.74
C ASN A 131 -3.24 22.37 0.81
N ALA A 132 -2.84 22.88 1.97
CA ALA A 132 -2.49 24.27 2.16
C ALA A 132 -1.18 24.66 1.44
N ARG A 133 -0.21 23.72 1.36
CA ARG A 133 1.17 24.03 0.93
C ARG A 133 1.55 23.49 -0.44
N ILE A 134 0.88 22.47 -0.97
CA ILE A 134 1.31 21.83 -2.22
C ILE A 134 1.29 22.78 -3.43
N GLY A 135 0.42 23.79 -3.41
CA GLY A 135 0.31 24.82 -4.45
C GLY A 135 1.28 25.98 -4.30
N ASP A 136 2.02 26.08 -3.20
CA ASP A 136 2.93 27.20 -2.94
C ASP A 136 4.13 27.15 -3.90
N PRO A 137 4.35 28.18 -4.71
CA PRO A 137 5.52 28.27 -5.60
C PRO A 137 6.85 28.31 -4.83
N GLU A 138 6.86 28.80 -3.57
CA GLU A 138 8.05 28.89 -2.72
C GLU A 138 8.31 27.62 -1.90
N LEU A 139 7.46 26.60 -1.97
CA LEU A 139 7.71 25.33 -1.31
C LEU A 139 9.05 24.75 -1.78
N ASP A 140 9.99 24.50 -0.86
CA ASP A 140 11.30 23.93 -1.17
C ASP A 140 11.18 22.45 -1.54
N ILE A 141 10.84 22.22 -2.83
CA ILE A 141 10.65 20.89 -3.42
C ILE A 141 11.11 20.87 -4.87
N ASP A 142 11.87 19.85 -5.22
CA ASP A 142 12.35 19.55 -6.57
C ASP A 142 11.95 18.14 -7.01
N GLU A 143 12.33 17.75 -8.22
CA GLU A 143 12.04 16.43 -8.81
C GLU A 143 12.68 15.25 -8.09
N ASN A 144 13.73 15.50 -7.30
CA ASN A 144 14.44 14.47 -6.52
C ASN A 144 13.93 14.36 -5.09
N SER A 145 13.09 15.30 -4.66
CA SER A 145 12.53 15.31 -3.32
C SER A 145 11.57 14.15 -3.10
N ILE A 146 11.46 13.70 -1.86
CA ILE A 146 10.50 12.68 -1.42
C ILE A 146 9.39 13.35 -0.61
N MET A 147 8.16 13.24 -1.07
CA MET A 147 7.01 13.77 -0.35
C MET A 147 6.62 12.81 0.77
N VAL A 148 6.48 13.32 1.99
CA VAL A 148 6.13 12.53 3.18
C VAL A 148 4.86 13.07 3.80
N LEU A 149 3.78 12.28 3.80
CA LEU A 149 2.52 12.62 4.46
C LEU A 149 2.34 11.79 5.71
N LYS A 150 2.22 12.45 6.85
CA LYS A 150 2.06 11.84 8.16
C LYS A 150 0.61 11.87 8.66
N ASN A 151 0.35 11.08 9.69
CA ASN A 151 -0.90 11.09 10.47
C ASN A 151 -2.16 10.80 9.64
N CYS A 152 -2.03 9.98 8.60
CA CYS A 152 -3.12 9.55 7.75
C CYS A 152 -3.37 8.03 7.80
N GLY A 153 -2.74 7.34 8.75
CA GLY A 153 -2.93 5.92 9.05
C GLY A 153 -4.19 5.64 9.88
N PRO A 154 -4.37 4.41 10.35
CA PRO A 154 -5.59 3.96 11.04
C PRO A 154 -6.01 4.85 12.20
N LYS A 155 -5.08 5.25 13.09
CA LYS A 155 -5.35 6.12 14.25
C LYS A 155 -5.31 7.60 13.90
N GLY A 156 -4.40 7.99 13.01
CA GLY A 156 -4.20 9.38 12.62
C GLY A 156 -5.37 9.96 11.84
N TYR A 157 -5.90 9.17 10.91
CA TYR A 157 -7.06 9.51 10.10
C TYR A 157 -8.07 8.37 10.18
N PRO A 158 -8.99 8.38 11.16
CA PRO A 158 -9.96 7.31 11.37
C PRO A 158 -10.73 6.94 10.10
N GLY A 159 -10.75 5.64 9.76
CA GLY A 159 -11.25 5.15 8.48
C GLY A 159 -10.17 5.09 7.39
N MET A 160 -8.95 5.56 7.64
CA MET A 160 -7.78 5.46 6.78
C MET A 160 -8.09 5.86 5.33
N ALA A 161 -8.28 7.17 5.11
CA ALA A 161 -8.68 7.71 3.81
C ALA A 161 -7.64 7.43 2.70
N GLU A 162 -8.10 7.39 1.46
CA GLU A 162 -7.27 7.17 0.26
C GLU A 162 -6.49 8.43 -0.16
N VAL A 163 -5.73 9.01 0.78
CA VAL A 163 -5.00 10.27 0.57
C VAL A 163 -3.50 10.08 0.31
N GLY A 164 -3.01 8.84 0.36
CA GLY A 164 -1.59 8.54 0.16
C GLY A 164 -1.09 8.85 -1.27
N ASN A 165 -1.98 8.87 -2.26
CA ASN A 165 -1.64 9.29 -3.62
C ASN A 165 -1.68 10.82 -3.75
N MET A 166 -0.83 11.50 -3.01
CA MET A 166 -0.67 12.95 -3.09
C MET A 166 -0.44 13.41 -4.53
N GLY A 167 -1.14 14.44 -4.99
CA GLY A 167 -0.84 15.11 -6.26
C GLY A 167 0.54 15.76 -6.22
N LEU A 168 1.16 15.88 -7.38
CA LEU A 168 2.47 16.52 -7.49
C LEU A 168 2.35 18.07 -7.46
N PRO A 169 3.40 18.78 -6.99
CA PRO A 169 3.41 20.24 -6.99
C PRO A 169 3.15 20.80 -8.38
N PRO A 170 2.23 21.78 -8.55
CA PRO A 170 1.91 22.37 -9.86
C PRO A 170 3.13 22.93 -10.60
N LYS A 171 4.12 23.45 -9.86
CA LYS A 171 5.36 23.97 -10.46
C LYS A 171 6.22 22.87 -11.10
N LEU A 172 6.20 21.64 -10.56
CA LEU A 172 6.92 20.49 -11.13
C LEU A 172 6.13 19.86 -12.29
N LEU A 173 4.80 19.80 -12.20
CA LEU A 173 3.95 19.38 -13.31
C LEU A 173 4.16 20.26 -14.55
N LYS A 174 4.28 21.61 -14.37
CA LYS A 174 4.60 22.55 -15.44
C LYS A 174 5.97 22.31 -16.08
N LYS A 175 6.92 21.74 -15.35
CA LYS A 175 8.24 21.31 -15.87
C LYS A 175 8.21 19.94 -16.56
N GLY A 176 7.04 19.28 -16.62
CA GLY A 176 6.87 17.96 -17.24
C GLY A 176 7.19 16.79 -16.32
N ILE A 177 7.42 17.01 -15.03
CA ILE A 177 7.60 15.93 -14.04
C ILE A 177 6.25 15.25 -13.83
N LYS A 178 6.20 13.94 -14.04
CA LYS A 178 4.95 13.14 -14.01
C LYS A 178 4.86 12.20 -12.80
N ASP A 179 5.97 11.96 -12.10
CA ASP A 179 6.01 11.11 -10.91
C ASP A 179 7.13 11.58 -9.97
N MET A 180 6.93 11.28 -8.68
CA MET A 180 7.88 11.49 -7.59
C MET A 180 7.66 10.41 -6.54
N VAL A 181 8.67 10.12 -5.72
CA VAL A 181 8.48 9.23 -4.57
C VAL A 181 7.61 9.92 -3.52
N ARG A 182 6.56 9.23 -3.11
CA ARG A 182 5.62 9.65 -2.07
C ARG A 182 5.54 8.58 -1.01
N ILE A 183 5.58 8.94 0.25
CA ILE A 183 5.57 8.02 1.39
C ILE A 183 4.50 8.46 2.37
N SER A 184 3.66 7.52 2.83
CA SER A 184 2.62 7.80 3.82
C SER A 184 2.23 6.55 4.61
N ASP A 185 1.68 6.77 5.80
CA ASP A 185 0.92 5.77 6.57
C ASP A 185 -0.54 5.62 6.09
N ALA A 186 -0.97 6.43 5.11
CA ALA A 186 -2.26 6.34 4.44
C ALA A 186 -2.34 5.17 3.45
N ARG A 187 -3.52 4.99 2.86
CA ARG A 187 -3.76 4.13 1.70
C ARG A 187 -4.04 4.95 0.43
N MET A 188 -4.09 4.28 -0.71
CA MET A 188 -4.55 4.88 -1.98
C MET A 188 -5.51 3.94 -2.70
N SER A 189 -6.25 4.48 -3.66
CA SER A 189 -7.09 3.68 -4.56
C SER A 189 -6.26 2.69 -5.38
N GLY A 190 -6.80 1.50 -5.63
CA GLY A 190 -6.20 0.50 -6.51
C GLY A 190 -5.97 0.99 -7.94
N THR A 191 -6.70 2.04 -8.38
CA THR A 191 -6.56 2.69 -9.69
C THR A 191 -5.52 3.82 -9.71
N ALA A 192 -4.95 4.19 -8.56
CA ALA A 192 -3.93 5.23 -8.50
C ALA A 192 -2.62 4.77 -9.15
N PHE A 193 -1.89 5.73 -9.69
CA PHE A 193 -0.63 5.54 -10.42
C PHE A 193 0.49 6.33 -9.76
N GLY A 194 1.72 5.83 -9.88
CA GLY A 194 2.94 6.48 -9.47
C GLY A 194 3.73 5.73 -8.39
N THR A 195 4.90 6.27 -8.06
CA THR A 195 5.83 5.72 -7.08
C THR A 195 5.40 6.12 -5.66
N VAL A 196 4.47 5.34 -5.09
CA VAL A 196 3.85 5.62 -3.80
C VAL A 196 4.09 4.47 -2.83
N VAL A 197 4.73 4.78 -1.71
CA VAL A 197 4.89 3.89 -0.56
C VAL A 197 3.79 4.19 0.44
N LEU A 198 3.06 3.16 0.83
CA LEU A 198 1.83 3.25 1.61
C LEU A 198 1.87 2.34 2.83
N HIS A 199 0.90 2.51 3.71
CA HIS A 199 0.70 1.64 4.87
C HIS A 199 1.97 1.53 5.72
N VAL A 200 2.76 2.62 5.82
CA VAL A 200 3.96 2.62 6.66
C VAL A 200 3.58 2.27 8.10
N ALA A 201 4.14 1.18 8.59
CA ALA A 201 3.81 0.67 9.93
C ALA A 201 5.06 0.52 10.81
N PRO A 202 4.96 0.93 12.09
CA PRO A 202 3.84 1.62 12.73
C PRO A 202 3.60 3.02 12.15
N GLU A 203 2.32 3.45 12.12
CA GLU A 203 1.94 4.79 11.65
C GLU A 203 2.50 5.94 12.51
N ALA A 204 2.50 7.17 11.99
CA ALA A 204 3.01 8.34 12.71
C ALA A 204 2.24 8.61 14.03
N GLN A 205 0.91 8.49 14.02
CA GLN A 205 0.08 8.72 15.22
C GLN A 205 0.32 7.68 16.33
N ALA A 206 0.81 6.49 15.97
CA ALA A 206 1.24 5.45 16.90
C ALA A 206 2.73 5.59 17.29
N LEU A 207 3.34 6.76 17.07
CA LEU A 207 4.76 7.05 17.28
C LEU A 207 5.69 6.10 16.51
N GLY A 208 5.28 5.65 15.33
CA GLY A 208 6.16 4.99 14.39
C GLY A 208 7.26 5.93 13.86
N PRO A 209 8.33 5.38 13.28
CA PRO A 209 9.47 6.17 12.79
C PRO A 209 9.08 7.28 11.80
N LEU A 210 7.99 7.09 11.04
CA LEU A 210 7.46 8.12 10.14
C LEU A 210 7.18 9.44 10.86
N ALA A 211 6.74 9.40 12.14
CA ALA A 211 6.52 10.60 12.95
C ALA A 211 7.78 11.44 13.13
N ALA A 212 8.95 10.79 13.19
CA ALA A 212 10.22 11.45 13.45
C ALA A 212 10.88 12.10 12.22
N VAL A 213 10.36 11.85 11.01
CA VAL A 213 10.90 12.45 9.77
C VAL A 213 10.73 13.96 9.81
N GLN A 214 11.75 14.69 9.42
CA GLN A 214 11.77 16.15 9.32
C GLN A 214 12.07 16.61 7.89
N ASN A 215 11.68 17.83 7.55
CA ASN A 215 12.06 18.44 6.28
C ASN A 215 13.58 18.43 6.11
N GLY A 216 14.05 18.00 4.95
CA GLY A 216 15.48 17.92 4.62
C GLY A 216 16.17 16.62 5.04
N ASP A 217 15.53 15.76 5.82
CA ASP A 217 16.07 14.41 6.09
C ASP A 217 16.25 13.63 4.79
N MET A 218 17.31 12.86 4.69
CA MET A 218 17.54 11.99 3.55
C MET A 218 16.82 10.65 3.75
N ILE A 219 16.09 10.23 2.72
CA ILE A 219 15.42 8.93 2.67
C ILE A 219 15.93 8.15 1.47
N ALA A 220 16.20 6.86 1.65
CA ALA A 220 16.58 5.93 0.60
C ALA A 220 15.49 4.86 0.42
N LEU A 221 15.00 4.73 -0.80
CA LEU A 221 14.10 3.69 -1.29
C LEU A 221 14.86 2.75 -2.22
N ASP A 222 14.81 1.45 -1.96
CA ASP A 222 15.24 0.42 -2.89
C ASP A 222 14.17 -0.67 -2.96
N THR A 223 13.38 -0.67 -4.03
CA THR A 223 12.30 -1.64 -4.21
C THR A 223 12.84 -3.02 -4.58
N TYR A 224 14.02 -3.13 -5.17
CA TYR A 224 14.62 -4.41 -5.52
C TYR A 224 15.18 -5.12 -4.28
N ALA A 225 15.80 -4.38 -3.38
CA ALA A 225 16.23 -4.89 -2.07
C ALA A 225 15.08 -4.97 -1.06
N GLY A 226 13.93 -4.34 -1.34
CA GLY A 226 12.80 -4.27 -0.42
C GLY A 226 13.07 -3.38 0.80
N THR A 227 13.85 -2.31 0.63
CA THR A 227 14.26 -1.46 1.76
C THR A 227 13.74 -0.04 1.69
N LEU A 228 13.45 0.52 2.88
CA LEU A 228 13.04 1.90 3.08
C LEU A 228 13.77 2.45 4.32
N GLN A 229 14.71 3.37 4.10
CA GLN A 229 15.62 3.85 5.13
C GLN A 229 15.54 5.37 5.31
N LEU A 230 15.44 5.80 6.53
CA LEU A 230 15.70 7.18 6.96
C LEU A 230 17.18 7.27 7.34
N GLU A 231 17.94 8.12 6.66
CA GLU A 231 19.41 8.20 6.81
C GLU A 231 19.82 9.11 7.97
N ILE A 232 19.39 8.75 9.16
CA ILE A 232 19.84 9.33 10.43
C ILE A 232 20.34 8.20 11.33
N SER A 233 21.09 8.54 12.39
CA SER A 233 21.53 7.52 13.35
C SER A 233 20.34 7.00 14.17
N ASP A 234 20.45 5.76 14.65
CA ASP A 234 19.45 5.17 15.53
C ASP A 234 19.28 6.02 16.81
N GLN A 235 20.37 6.60 17.33
CA GLN A 235 20.34 7.47 18.48
C GLN A 235 19.50 8.73 18.22
N GLU A 236 19.68 9.35 17.06
CA GLU A 236 18.88 10.53 16.66
C GLU A 236 17.41 10.16 16.48
N LEU A 237 17.12 9.04 15.83
CA LEU A 237 15.76 8.56 15.65
C LEU A 237 15.06 8.36 17.01
N GLN A 238 15.71 7.68 17.93
CA GLN A 238 15.17 7.46 19.28
C GLN A 238 15.00 8.76 20.06
N ALA A 239 15.92 9.70 19.95
CA ALA A 239 15.81 11.01 20.59
C ALA A 239 14.60 11.80 20.07
N ARG A 240 14.36 11.79 18.74
CA ARG A 240 13.21 12.44 18.13
C ARG A 240 11.90 11.80 18.57
N LEU A 241 11.81 10.48 18.57
CA LEU A 241 10.62 9.74 19.02
C LEU A 241 10.33 9.99 20.51
N ALA A 242 11.35 9.97 21.37
CA ALA A 242 11.20 10.28 22.78
C ALA A 242 10.65 11.71 23.01
N LYS A 243 11.12 12.69 22.24
CA LYS A 243 10.59 14.06 22.29
C LYS A 243 9.12 14.12 21.88
N LEU A 244 8.73 13.42 20.80
CA LEU A 244 7.34 13.37 20.33
C LEU A 244 6.41 12.71 21.37
N ALA A 245 6.87 11.67 22.05
CA ALA A 245 6.10 10.99 23.10
C ALA A 245 5.76 11.88 24.30
N THR A 246 6.49 12.99 24.51
CA THR A 246 6.18 13.97 25.58
C THR A 246 5.04 14.92 25.21
N VAL A 247 4.68 15.00 23.91
CA VAL A 247 3.58 15.86 23.46
C VAL A 247 2.26 15.15 23.76
N LYS A 248 1.45 15.73 24.63
CA LYS A 248 0.13 15.17 24.97
C LYS A 248 -0.76 15.16 23.72
N SER A 249 -1.26 14.00 23.36
CA SER A 249 -2.33 13.91 22.36
C SER A 249 -3.58 14.63 22.88
N ILE A 250 -4.29 15.33 22.00
CA ILE A 250 -5.60 15.90 22.35
C ILE A 250 -6.56 14.73 22.62
N PRO A 251 -7.15 14.63 23.82
CA PRO A 251 -8.07 13.55 24.10
C PRO A 251 -9.27 13.60 23.17
N VAL A 252 -9.67 12.47 22.63
CA VAL A 252 -10.95 12.35 21.91
C VAL A 252 -12.05 12.21 22.95
N ASN A 253 -13.02 13.14 22.94
CA ASN A 253 -14.09 13.19 23.94
C ASN A 253 -15.21 12.16 23.65
N GLY A 254 -14.91 10.86 23.83
CA GLY A 254 -15.91 9.81 23.80
C GLY A 254 -16.48 9.47 22.41
N GLY A 255 -17.54 8.68 22.41
CA GLY A 255 -18.23 8.23 21.19
C GLY A 255 -17.48 7.19 20.39
N TYR A 256 -17.98 6.91 19.20
CA TYR A 256 -17.39 5.89 18.31
C TYR A 256 -15.94 6.21 17.92
N LEU A 257 -15.61 7.50 17.75
CA LEU A 257 -14.26 7.90 17.39
C LEU A 257 -13.22 7.55 18.49
N SER A 258 -13.59 7.66 19.75
CA SER A 258 -12.74 7.25 20.86
C SER A 258 -12.50 5.74 20.84
N LEU A 259 -13.58 4.96 20.75
CA LEU A 259 -13.52 3.51 20.63
C LEU A 259 -12.67 3.09 19.42
N PHE A 260 -12.88 3.71 18.27
CA PHE A 260 -12.09 3.41 17.07
C PHE A 260 -10.60 3.64 17.30
N LYS A 261 -10.20 4.83 17.76
CA LYS A 261 -8.79 5.18 17.97
C LYS A 261 -8.10 4.34 19.04
N GLU A 262 -8.85 3.90 20.05
CA GLU A 262 -8.33 3.06 21.11
C GLU A 262 -8.04 1.63 20.62
N HIS A 263 -8.96 1.07 19.86
CA HIS A 263 -8.97 -0.35 19.51
C HIS A 263 -8.48 -0.69 18.11
N VAL A 264 -8.37 0.27 17.17
CA VAL A 264 -7.93 -0.04 15.82
C VAL A 264 -6.46 -0.46 15.81
N LEU A 265 -6.21 -1.59 15.17
CA LEU A 265 -4.88 -2.13 14.91
C LEU A 265 -4.19 -1.40 13.75
N GLN A 266 -2.91 -1.62 13.60
CA GLN A 266 -2.10 -1.02 12.55
C GLN A 266 -2.38 -1.67 11.18
N ALA A 267 -1.89 -1.03 10.11
CA ALA A 267 -2.15 -1.47 8.74
C ALA A 267 -1.60 -2.88 8.44
N ASP A 268 -0.46 -3.24 8.99
CA ASP A 268 0.15 -4.57 8.87
C ASP A 268 -0.61 -5.66 9.65
N GLU A 269 -1.46 -5.26 10.59
CA GLU A 269 -2.39 -6.13 11.34
C GLU A 269 -3.82 -6.13 10.73
N GLY A 270 -4.03 -5.41 9.61
CA GLY A 270 -5.28 -5.41 8.86
C GLY A 270 -6.28 -4.32 9.25
N CYS A 271 -5.92 -3.35 10.09
CA CYS A 271 -6.80 -2.27 10.56
C CYS A 271 -8.10 -2.78 11.20
N ASP A 272 -8.09 -3.99 11.78
CA ASP A 272 -9.21 -4.56 12.51
C ASP A 272 -9.28 -3.97 13.92
N PHE A 273 -10.28 -4.30 14.71
CA PHE A 273 -10.28 -3.99 16.13
C PHE A 273 -9.63 -5.13 16.91
N ASP A 274 -8.86 -4.80 17.94
CA ASP A 274 -8.12 -5.75 18.76
C ASP A 274 -9.03 -6.84 19.39
N PHE A 275 -10.26 -6.45 19.81
CA PHE A 275 -11.24 -7.35 20.37
C PHE A 275 -11.95 -8.25 19.33
N LEU A 276 -11.73 -8.03 18.03
CA LEU A 276 -12.26 -8.89 16.95
C LEU A 276 -11.23 -9.91 16.45
N VAL A 277 -9.98 -9.77 16.82
CA VAL A 277 -8.91 -10.70 16.39
C VAL A 277 -9.21 -12.13 16.86
N GLY A 278 -9.30 -13.04 15.90
CA GLY A 278 -9.63 -14.45 16.17
C GLY A 278 -11.10 -14.70 16.50
N CYS A 279 -11.94 -13.66 16.56
CA CYS A 279 -13.37 -13.80 16.80
C CYS A 279 -14.09 -14.17 15.49
N ARG A 280 -14.84 -15.27 15.51
CA ARG A 280 -15.66 -15.72 14.37
C ARG A 280 -17.16 -15.48 14.57
N GLY A 281 -17.48 -14.56 15.43
CA GLY A 281 -18.83 -14.25 15.89
C GLY A 281 -19.20 -15.04 17.15
N ALA A 282 -20.18 -14.56 17.87
CA ALA A 282 -20.80 -15.24 19.01
C ALA A 282 -22.16 -15.78 18.60
N GLU A 283 -22.62 -16.86 19.25
CA GLU A 283 -24.00 -17.29 19.13
C GLU A 283 -24.91 -16.18 19.66
N ILE A 284 -25.75 -15.68 18.79
CA ILE A 284 -26.77 -14.69 19.18
C ILE A 284 -27.98 -15.48 19.68
N PRO A 285 -28.47 -15.25 20.91
CA PRO A 285 -29.68 -15.89 21.38
C PRO A 285 -30.84 -15.70 20.40
N ALA A 286 -31.46 -16.80 20.01
CA ALA A 286 -32.58 -16.77 19.06
C ALA A 286 -33.84 -16.07 19.63
N HIS A 287 -33.92 -15.94 20.94
CA HIS A 287 -35.03 -15.35 21.65
C HIS A 287 -34.55 -14.21 22.53
N SER A 288 -35.06 -13.03 22.30
CA SER A 288 -34.79 -11.81 23.09
C SER A 288 -35.89 -11.47 24.10
N HIS A 289 -36.92 -12.33 24.22
CA HIS A 289 -38.09 -12.17 25.12
C HIS A 289 -38.36 -13.45 25.89
#